data_6fde65899c29ceb74ce93c9cd9feb9d2
#
_entry.id   6fde65899c29ceb74ce93c9cd9feb9d2
#
_cell.length_a   1.000
_cell.length_b   1.000
_cell.length_c   1.000
_cell.angle_alpha   90.00
_cell.angle_beta   90.00
_cell.angle_gamma   90.00
#
_symmetry.space_group_name_H-M   'P 1'
#
loop_
_entity.id
_entity.type
_entity.pdbx_description
1 polymer ?
#
loop_
_entity_poly.entity_id
_entity_poly.type
_entity_poly.pdbx_seq_one_letter_code
_entity_poly.pdbx_strand_id
1 'polypeptide(L)'
;VKNKNDRSHIYDNYKENLKYTKFKIPFLFKEKKFCNNLLRNRMLNELFYEITPVTLRHEDLNCMNYSIENRSPFLDTNLFKFANTIPTNFLIQEGFQKFVLRKTFKKIMHPNVANHRSKIGFNASLNLFIKSEKKNNLKNFFYEDSPINDFVNMKNIFKLTQKKNLTPQVEKFLFNVMNIKIFLDKHY
;
A
#
# COMPACT_ATOMS: atom_id res chain seq x y z
N VAL A 1 19.16 -5.94 -19.85
CA VAL A 1 18.16 -4.89 -19.60
C VAL A 1 16.89 -5.60 -19.21
N LYS A 2 16.52 -5.59 -17.91
CA LYS A 2 15.26 -6.18 -17.45
C LYS A 2 14.10 -5.50 -18.18
N ASN A 3 13.14 -6.28 -18.62
CA ASN A 3 11.97 -5.82 -19.34
C ASN A 3 11.32 -4.67 -18.54
N LYS A 4 11.25 -3.46 -19.11
CA LYS A 4 10.81 -2.24 -18.42
C LYS A 4 9.36 -2.31 -17.87
N ASN A 5 8.60 -3.28 -18.32
CA ASN A 5 7.21 -3.52 -17.90
C ASN A 5 7.06 -4.68 -16.91
N ASP A 6 8.17 -5.30 -16.50
CA ASP A 6 8.14 -6.44 -15.58
C ASP A 6 8.17 -5.95 -14.14
N ARG A 7 7.09 -6.23 -13.40
CA ARG A 7 6.95 -6.00 -11.97
C ARG A 7 7.17 -7.28 -11.15
N SER A 8 7.84 -8.27 -11.71
CA SER A 8 8.12 -9.55 -11.02
C SER A 8 8.75 -9.34 -9.64
N HIS A 9 9.59 -8.29 -9.47
CA HIS A 9 10.18 -7.93 -8.18
C HIS A 9 9.15 -7.64 -7.07
N ILE A 10 7.92 -7.20 -7.42
CA ILE A 10 6.85 -7.00 -6.44
C ILE A 10 6.34 -8.36 -5.96
N TYR A 11 6.25 -9.33 -6.86
CA TYR A 11 5.81 -10.69 -6.54
C TYR A 11 6.87 -11.49 -5.79
N ASP A 12 8.15 -11.30 -6.11
CA ASP A 12 9.25 -11.97 -5.42
C ASP A 12 9.23 -11.67 -3.92
N ASN A 13 8.86 -10.46 -3.53
CA ASN A 13 8.70 -10.07 -2.14
C ASN A 13 7.53 -10.79 -1.43
N TYR A 14 6.55 -11.30 -2.16
CA TYR A 14 5.40 -12.03 -1.60
C TYR A 14 5.58 -13.56 -1.62
N LYS A 15 6.47 -14.10 -2.47
CA LYS A 15 6.68 -15.55 -2.60
C LYS A 15 7.00 -16.23 -1.27
N GLU A 16 7.85 -15.59 -0.45
CA GLU A 16 8.19 -16.12 0.86
C GLU A 16 6.98 -16.22 1.80
N ASN A 17 6.01 -15.34 1.65
CA ASN A 17 4.81 -15.32 2.49
C ASN A 17 3.76 -16.32 1.98
N LEU A 18 3.76 -16.66 0.69
CA LEU A 18 2.84 -17.64 0.11
C LEU A 18 2.99 -19.05 0.71
N LYS A 19 4.16 -19.40 1.24
CA LYS A 19 4.36 -20.69 1.95
C LYS A 19 3.45 -20.88 3.17
N TYR A 20 2.87 -19.79 3.68
CA TYR A 20 1.91 -19.82 4.80
C TYR A 20 0.47 -19.94 4.33
N THR A 21 0.22 -19.88 3.03
CA THR A 21 -1.10 -19.92 2.41
C THR A 21 -1.25 -21.15 1.53
N LYS A 22 -2.49 -21.58 1.30
CA LYS A 22 -2.83 -22.62 0.33
C LYS A 22 -3.05 -22.04 -1.08
N PHE A 23 -2.86 -20.73 -1.26
CA PHE A 23 -3.07 -20.08 -2.54
C PHE A 23 -1.88 -20.24 -3.47
N LYS A 24 -2.20 -20.45 -4.77
CA LYS A 24 -1.25 -20.20 -5.86
C LYS A 24 -1.53 -18.82 -6.42
N ILE A 25 -0.50 -18.09 -6.83
CA ILE A 25 -0.68 -16.78 -7.47
C ILE A 25 -1.44 -17.02 -8.78
N PRO A 26 -2.69 -16.55 -8.91
CA PRO A 26 -3.52 -16.91 -10.05
C PRO A 26 -3.16 -16.15 -11.33
N PHE A 27 -2.53 -14.97 -11.21
CA PHE A 27 -2.18 -14.13 -12.37
C PHE A 27 -1.07 -13.15 -12.05
N LEU A 28 -0.37 -12.71 -13.08
CA LEU A 28 0.59 -11.62 -13.03
C LEU A 28 -0.16 -10.30 -13.35
N PHE A 29 0.07 -9.27 -12.55
CA PHE A 29 -0.42 -7.95 -12.87
C PHE A 29 0.24 -7.45 -14.16
N LYS A 30 -0.58 -7.04 -15.14
CA LYS A 30 -0.12 -6.48 -16.41
C LYS A 30 -0.52 -5.02 -16.50
N GLU A 31 0.48 -4.14 -16.62
CA GLU A 31 0.22 -2.72 -16.82
C GLU A 31 -0.48 -2.44 -18.15
N LYS A 32 -1.41 -1.49 -18.12
CA LYS A 32 -1.96 -0.93 -19.35
C LYS A 32 -0.97 0.06 -19.98
N LYS A 33 -0.92 0.07 -21.30
CA LYS A 33 -0.10 1.01 -22.04
C LYS A 33 -0.93 2.23 -22.42
N PHE A 34 -0.76 3.32 -21.69
CA PHE A 34 -1.36 4.62 -21.98
C PHE A 34 -0.48 5.49 -22.86
N CYS A 35 0.85 5.43 -22.66
CA CYS A 35 1.82 6.22 -23.39
C CYS A 35 3.20 5.54 -23.41
N ASN A 36 4.13 6.09 -24.21
CA ASN A 36 5.49 5.54 -24.33
C ASN A 36 6.42 6.00 -23.20
N ASN A 37 6.10 7.09 -22.50
CA ASN A 37 6.90 7.56 -21.37
C ASN A 37 6.67 6.67 -20.15
N LEU A 38 7.72 6.01 -19.67
CA LEU A 38 7.63 5.05 -18.55
C LEU A 38 7.05 5.66 -17.27
N LEU A 39 7.52 6.86 -16.89
CA LEU A 39 7.04 7.53 -15.68
C LEU A 39 5.55 7.89 -15.80
N ARG A 40 5.15 8.48 -16.92
CA ARG A 40 3.75 8.83 -17.18
C ARG A 40 2.85 7.60 -17.22
N ASN A 41 3.29 6.57 -17.93
CA ASN A 41 2.53 5.33 -18.00
C ASN A 41 2.32 4.72 -16.61
N ARG A 42 3.35 4.76 -15.76
CA ARG A 42 3.27 4.31 -14.37
C ARG A 42 2.26 5.14 -13.56
N MET A 43 2.36 6.46 -13.63
CA MET A 43 1.44 7.37 -12.93
C MET A 43 -0.01 7.15 -13.33
N LEU A 44 -0.29 6.92 -14.61
CA LEU A 44 -1.65 6.66 -15.12
C LEU A 44 -2.18 5.30 -14.66
N ASN A 45 -1.33 4.27 -14.61
CA ASN A 45 -1.72 2.97 -14.04
C ASN A 45 -2.04 3.08 -12.54
N GLU A 46 -1.21 3.78 -11.75
CA GLU A 46 -1.46 4.02 -10.33
C GLU A 46 -2.75 4.82 -10.10
N LEU A 47 -3.02 5.81 -10.95
CA LEU A 47 -4.20 6.65 -10.84
C LEU A 47 -5.50 5.90 -11.17
N PHE A 48 -5.52 5.10 -12.23
CA PHE A 48 -6.77 4.53 -12.75
C PHE A 48 -7.01 3.07 -12.33
N TYR A 49 -5.99 2.31 -11.98
CA TYR A 49 -6.14 0.86 -11.80
C TYR A 49 -5.52 0.29 -10.53
N GLU A 50 -4.60 0.98 -9.89
CA GLU A 50 -3.82 0.38 -8.81
C GLU A 50 -4.11 1.04 -7.46
N ILE A 51 -3.39 2.11 -7.17
CA ILE A 51 -3.32 2.69 -5.82
C ILE A 51 -4.52 3.59 -5.54
N THR A 52 -4.79 4.54 -6.45
CA THR A 52 -5.78 5.59 -6.19
C THR A 52 -7.19 5.05 -6.03
N PRO A 53 -7.73 4.15 -6.89
CA PRO A 53 -9.08 3.63 -6.71
C PRO A 53 -9.25 2.88 -5.39
N VAL A 54 -8.24 2.09 -5.01
CA VAL A 54 -8.27 1.32 -3.75
C VAL A 54 -8.23 2.24 -2.54
N THR A 55 -7.34 3.25 -2.57
CA THR A 55 -7.22 4.23 -1.47
C THR A 55 -8.50 5.03 -1.31
N LEU A 56 -9.06 5.57 -2.41
CA LEU A 56 -10.32 6.32 -2.36
C LEU A 56 -11.47 5.49 -1.80
N ARG A 57 -11.59 4.23 -2.21
CA ARG A 57 -12.62 3.35 -1.69
C ARG A 57 -12.47 3.13 -0.18
N HIS A 58 -11.24 2.89 0.29
CA HIS A 58 -10.99 2.70 1.73
C HIS A 58 -11.28 3.97 2.53
N GLU A 59 -10.85 5.12 2.03
CA GLU A 59 -11.11 6.41 2.68
C GLU A 59 -12.60 6.72 2.72
N ASP A 60 -13.32 6.51 1.62
CA ASP A 60 -14.76 6.70 1.53
C ASP A 60 -15.51 5.81 2.54
N LEU A 61 -15.23 4.50 2.55
CA LEU A 61 -15.86 3.57 3.49
C LEU A 61 -15.59 3.96 4.95
N ASN A 62 -14.37 4.36 5.28
CA ASN A 62 -14.02 4.77 6.63
C ASN A 62 -14.71 6.08 7.03
N CYS A 63 -14.77 7.05 6.15
CA CYS A 63 -15.43 8.33 6.40
C CYS A 63 -16.96 8.16 6.48
N MET A 64 -17.53 7.41 5.57
CA MET A 64 -18.98 7.17 5.54
C MET A 64 -19.50 6.37 6.73
N ASN A 65 -18.64 5.54 7.35
CA ASN A 65 -18.99 4.89 8.62
C ASN A 65 -19.28 5.89 9.75
N TYR A 66 -18.81 7.13 9.61
CA TYR A 66 -19.07 8.25 10.52
C TYR A 66 -19.90 9.35 9.88
N SER A 67 -20.55 9.09 8.74
CA SER A 67 -21.34 10.07 7.98
C SER A 67 -20.54 11.32 7.58
N ILE A 68 -19.25 11.14 7.30
CA ILE A 68 -18.35 12.22 6.87
C ILE A 68 -18.05 12.05 5.38
N GLU A 69 -18.28 13.10 4.58
CA GLU A 69 -17.89 13.12 3.18
C GLU A 69 -16.39 13.41 3.03
N ASN A 70 -15.68 12.55 2.30
CA ASN A 70 -14.29 12.80 1.94
C ASN A 70 -14.17 13.41 0.55
N ARG A 71 -13.37 14.47 0.42
CA ARG A 71 -13.11 15.14 -0.86
C ARG A 71 -11.61 15.17 -1.14
N SER A 72 -11.25 14.81 -2.37
CA SER A 72 -9.86 14.73 -2.83
C SER A 72 -9.57 15.80 -3.89
N PRO A 73 -9.20 17.04 -3.50
CA PRO A 73 -9.06 18.17 -4.43
C PRO A 73 -7.97 17.95 -5.50
N PHE A 74 -6.97 17.11 -5.24
CA PHE A 74 -5.94 16.75 -6.23
C PHE A 74 -6.45 15.82 -7.35
N LEU A 75 -7.67 15.32 -7.25
CA LEU A 75 -8.32 14.50 -8.28
C LEU A 75 -9.32 15.30 -9.12
N ASP A 76 -9.36 16.63 -8.97
CA ASP A 76 -10.14 17.50 -9.84
C ASP A 76 -9.75 17.31 -11.30
N THR A 77 -10.76 17.22 -12.18
CA THR A 77 -10.56 16.94 -13.60
C THR A 77 -9.77 18.03 -14.32
N ASN A 78 -9.97 19.30 -13.97
CA ASN A 78 -9.25 20.41 -14.58
C ASN A 78 -7.79 20.43 -14.13
N LEU A 79 -7.57 20.18 -12.83
CA LEU A 79 -6.22 20.03 -12.29
C LEU A 79 -5.49 18.84 -12.93
N PHE A 80 -6.16 17.71 -13.13
CA PHE A 80 -5.58 16.56 -13.82
C PHE A 80 -5.21 16.89 -15.28
N LYS A 81 -6.10 17.53 -16.03
CA LYS A 81 -5.82 17.98 -17.39
C LYS A 81 -4.60 18.90 -17.43
N PHE A 82 -4.57 19.89 -16.55
CA PHE A 82 -3.42 20.79 -16.43
C PHE A 82 -2.13 20.05 -16.07
N ALA A 83 -2.17 19.16 -15.06
CA ALA A 83 -1.00 18.39 -14.63
C ALA A 83 -0.41 17.52 -15.78
N ASN A 84 -1.25 17.04 -16.68
CA ASN A 84 -0.80 16.31 -17.86
C ASN A 84 -0.04 17.16 -18.89
N THR A 85 -0.24 18.47 -18.92
CA THR A 85 0.52 19.38 -19.82
C THR A 85 1.92 19.68 -19.29
N ILE A 86 2.18 19.48 -17.99
CA ILE A 86 3.49 19.73 -17.38
C ILE A 86 4.53 18.80 -17.99
N PRO A 87 5.65 19.27 -18.54
CA PRO A 87 6.70 18.40 -19.07
C PRO A 87 7.25 17.42 -18.03
N THR A 88 7.55 16.18 -18.44
CA THR A 88 7.92 15.10 -17.54
C THR A 88 9.17 15.38 -16.68
N ASN A 89 10.11 16.17 -17.21
CA ASN A 89 11.32 16.57 -16.49
C ASN A 89 11.04 17.47 -15.27
N PHE A 90 9.88 18.12 -15.20
CA PHE A 90 9.46 18.90 -14.02
C PHE A 90 8.78 18.06 -12.94
N LEU A 91 8.45 16.81 -13.21
CA LEU A 91 7.85 15.92 -12.21
C LEU A 91 8.87 15.42 -11.19
N ILE A 92 10.07 15.06 -11.71
CA ILE A 92 11.21 14.62 -10.88
C ILE A 92 12.44 15.38 -11.40
N GLN A 93 13.06 16.18 -10.56
CA GLN A 93 14.27 16.93 -10.89
C GLN A 93 15.15 17.05 -9.65
N GLU A 94 16.48 17.05 -9.85
CA GLU A 94 17.50 17.19 -8.78
C GLU A 94 17.33 16.15 -7.65
N GLY A 95 16.75 14.97 -7.96
CA GLY A 95 16.45 13.94 -6.98
C GLY A 95 15.20 14.19 -6.13
N PHE A 96 14.44 15.25 -6.42
CA PHE A 96 13.18 15.55 -5.75
C PHE A 96 11.98 15.05 -6.56
N GLN A 97 11.15 14.24 -5.94
CA GLN A 97 9.81 13.95 -6.43
C GLN A 97 8.87 15.15 -6.18
N LYS A 98 7.83 15.27 -6.99
CA LYS A 98 6.86 16.40 -6.92
C LYS A 98 7.57 17.76 -7.05
N PHE A 99 8.57 17.85 -7.91
CA PHE A 99 9.43 19.03 -8.03
C PHE A 99 8.65 20.32 -8.30
N VAL A 100 7.68 20.29 -9.21
CA VAL A 100 6.81 21.46 -9.50
C VAL A 100 6.14 21.98 -8.23
N LEU A 101 5.51 21.10 -7.44
CA LEU A 101 4.84 21.52 -6.20
C LEU A 101 5.83 22.11 -5.20
N ARG A 102 6.98 21.47 -5.02
CA ARG A 102 8.03 21.98 -4.13
C ARG A 102 8.53 23.36 -4.54
N LYS A 103 8.74 23.57 -5.83
CA LYS A 103 9.21 24.86 -6.35
C LYS A 103 8.14 25.93 -6.22
N THR A 104 6.90 25.64 -6.56
CA THR A 104 5.77 26.58 -6.49
C THR A 104 5.50 27.02 -5.05
N PHE A 105 5.47 26.07 -4.12
CA PHE A 105 5.11 26.34 -2.74
C PHE A 105 6.30 26.56 -1.79
N LYS A 106 7.51 26.75 -2.33
CA LYS A 106 8.74 26.89 -1.54
C LYS A 106 8.65 27.96 -0.46
N LYS A 107 7.95 29.07 -0.72
CA LYS A 107 7.84 30.21 0.22
C LYS A 107 6.89 29.93 1.39
N ILE A 108 5.91 29.04 1.22
CA ILE A 108 4.91 28.71 2.24
C ILE A 108 5.13 27.31 2.86
N MET A 109 5.91 26.48 2.22
CA MET A 109 6.23 25.14 2.69
C MET A 109 7.32 25.20 3.77
N HIS A 110 7.14 24.45 4.86
CA HIS A 110 8.18 24.35 5.89
C HIS A 110 9.49 23.83 5.29
N PRO A 111 10.66 24.43 5.58
CA PRO A 111 11.94 24.09 4.97
C PRO A 111 12.31 22.61 5.05
N ASN A 112 12.04 21.94 6.19
CA ASN A 112 12.31 20.52 6.36
C ASN A 112 11.47 19.65 5.40
N VAL A 113 10.25 20.06 5.05
CA VAL A 113 9.40 19.37 4.08
C VAL A 113 9.85 19.67 2.65
N ALA A 114 10.15 20.95 2.36
CA ALA A 114 10.59 21.36 1.03
C ALA A 114 11.88 20.67 0.60
N ASN A 115 12.83 20.49 1.53
CA ASN A 115 14.16 19.94 1.26
C ASN A 115 14.29 18.44 1.53
N HIS A 116 13.24 17.78 2.00
CA HIS A 116 13.29 16.34 2.28
C HIS A 116 13.13 15.54 0.99
N ARG A 117 14.16 14.74 0.64
CA ARG A 117 14.17 13.95 -0.59
C ARG A 117 13.43 12.62 -0.46
N SER A 118 13.50 12.00 0.71
CA SER A 118 12.90 10.69 0.94
C SER A 118 11.37 10.78 1.08
N LYS A 119 10.67 9.82 0.51
CA LYS A 119 9.23 9.67 0.77
C LYS A 119 9.06 9.01 2.13
N ILE A 120 8.46 9.74 3.08
CA ILE A 120 8.00 9.16 4.35
C ILE A 120 6.54 8.77 4.15
N GLY A 121 6.25 7.47 4.26
CA GLY A 121 4.87 6.98 4.23
C GLY A 121 4.20 7.17 5.59
N PHE A 122 2.88 7.37 5.56
CA PHE A 122 2.06 7.35 6.77
C PHE A 122 1.80 5.86 7.11
N ASN A 123 2.67 5.28 7.92
CA ASN A 123 2.58 3.87 8.29
C ASN A 123 2.49 3.74 9.81
N ALA A 124 1.43 3.08 10.29
CA ALA A 124 1.41 2.52 11.64
C ALA A 124 2.19 1.20 11.61
N SER A 125 3.14 1.01 12.54
CA SER A 125 3.89 -0.24 12.63
C SER A 125 3.04 -1.31 13.30
N LEU A 126 2.72 -2.36 12.57
CA LEU A 126 2.06 -3.54 13.15
C LEU A 126 2.94 -4.21 14.21
N ASN A 127 4.26 -4.12 14.07
CA ASN A 127 5.21 -4.67 15.04
C ASN A 127 5.06 -4.01 16.42
N LEU A 128 4.79 -2.70 16.48
CA LEU A 128 4.51 -2.01 17.75
C LEU A 128 3.20 -2.50 18.36
N PHE A 129 2.15 -2.65 17.56
CA PHE A 129 0.86 -3.19 18.01
C PHE A 129 1.02 -4.62 18.55
N ILE A 130 1.67 -5.52 17.79
CA ILE A 130 1.89 -6.91 18.23
C ILE A 130 2.70 -6.97 19.54
N LYS A 131 3.68 -6.08 19.73
CA LYS A 131 4.49 -6.03 20.95
C LYS A 131 3.74 -5.46 22.16
N SER A 132 2.77 -4.57 21.95
CA SER A 132 1.95 -4.00 23.00
C SER A 132 0.87 -4.97 23.48
N GLU A 133 0.46 -5.93 22.65
CA GLU A 133 -0.56 -6.91 23.01
C GLU A 133 -0.02 -8.02 23.90
N LYS A 134 -0.89 -8.47 24.84
CA LYS A 134 -0.57 -9.62 25.69
C LYS A 134 -0.43 -10.87 24.82
N LYS A 135 0.65 -11.62 25.05
CA LYS A 135 0.96 -12.83 24.27
C LYS A 135 -0.20 -13.84 24.24
N ASN A 136 -0.95 -13.94 25.32
CA ASN A 136 -2.11 -14.84 25.40
C ASN A 136 -3.26 -14.38 24.49
N ASN A 137 -3.52 -13.06 24.40
CA ASN A 137 -4.55 -12.51 23.53
C ASN A 137 -4.19 -12.80 22.05
N LEU A 138 -2.95 -12.54 21.68
CA LEU A 138 -2.46 -12.87 20.34
C LEU A 138 -2.55 -14.37 20.06
N LYS A 139 -2.14 -15.20 21.01
CA LYS A 139 -2.24 -16.65 20.87
C LYS A 139 -3.69 -17.09 20.64
N ASN A 140 -4.62 -16.62 21.47
CA ASN A 140 -6.04 -16.92 21.33
C ASN A 140 -6.55 -16.50 19.96
N PHE A 141 -6.29 -15.26 19.53
CA PHE A 141 -6.68 -14.76 18.21
C PHE A 141 -6.19 -15.65 17.05
N PHE A 142 -4.95 -16.14 17.11
CA PHE A 142 -4.38 -16.95 16.02
C PHE A 142 -4.72 -18.45 16.12
N TYR A 143 -5.14 -18.95 17.27
CA TYR A 143 -5.44 -20.38 17.50
C TYR A 143 -6.95 -20.65 17.57
N GLU A 144 -7.76 -19.62 17.70
CA GLU A 144 -9.22 -19.74 17.65
C GLU A 144 -9.66 -20.29 16.30
N ASP A 145 -10.68 -21.14 16.33
CA ASP A 145 -11.24 -21.69 15.09
C ASP A 145 -11.87 -20.58 14.25
N SER A 146 -11.62 -20.63 12.95
CA SER A 146 -11.99 -19.57 12.02
C SER A 146 -12.00 -20.08 10.59
N PRO A 147 -12.92 -19.60 9.75
CA PRO A 147 -12.96 -19.95 8.33
C PRO A 147 -11.64 -19.68 7.58
N ILE A 148 -10.80 -18.78 8.06
CA ILE A 148 -9.49 -18.50 7.45
C ILE A 148 -8.57 -19.73 7.50
N ASN A 149 -8.79 -20.67 8.40
CA ASN A 149 -7.95 -21.88 8.57
C ASN A 149 -7.97 -22.76 7.31
N ASP A 150 -9.01 -22.65 6.49
CA ASP A 150 -9.09 -23.33 5.18
C ASP A 150 -8.09 -22.79 4.17
N PHE A 151 -7.64 -21.58 4.33
CA PHE A 151 -6.79 -20.86 3.38
C PHE A 151 -5.38 -20.63 3.89
N VAL A 152 -5.19 -20.52 5.21
CA VAL A 152 -3.93 -20.09 5.82
C VAL A 152 -3.60 -20.95 7.03
N ASN A 153 -2.32 -21.31 7.19
CA ASN A 153 -1.86 -21.99 8.39
C ASN A 153 -1.62 -20.97 9.52
N MET A 154 -2.65 -20.69 10.31
CA MET A 154 -2.63 -19.68 11.37
C MET A 154 -1.59 -19.96 12.47
N LYS A 155 -1.31 -21.24 12.80
CA LYS A 155 -0.26 -21.62 13.77
C LYS A 155 1.14 -21.20 13.27
N ASN A 156 1.41 -21.34 11.97
CA ASN A 156 2.66 -20.90 11.39
C ASN A 156 2.73 -19.37 11.26
N ILE A 157 1.59 -18.71 11.01
CA ILE A 157 1.50 -17.25 11.04
C ILE A 157 1.82 -16.70 12.43
N PHE A 158 1.28 -17.30 13.48
CA PHE A 158 1.59 -16.89 14.86
C PHE A 158 3.10 -16.94 15.16
N LYS A 159 3.83 -17.95 14.65
CA LYS A 159 5.29 -17.99 14.80
C LYS A 159 6.00 -16.78 14.20
N LEU A 160 5.43 -16.15 13.15
CA LEU A 160 5.99 -14.92 12.59
C LEU A 160 5.89 -13.74 13.56
N THR A 161 4.79 -13.66 14.32
CA THR A 161 4.59 -12.58 15.32
C THR A 161 5.60 -12.62 16.47
N GLN A 162 6.25 -13.78 16.68
CA GLN A 162 7.23 -13.97 17.75
C GLN A 162 8.66 -13.54 17.35
N LYS A 163 8.88 -13.13 16.09
CA LYS A 163 10.18 -12.64 15.63
C LYS A 163 10.49 -11.29 16.27
N LYS A 164 11.74 -11.08 16.66
CA LYS A 164 12.19 -9.83 17.31
C LYS A 164 11.94 -8.59 16.42
N ASN A 165 12.21 -8.72 15.13
CA ASN A 165 12.01 -7.66 14.15
C ASN A 165 11.28 -8.24 12.93
N LEU A 166 10.20 -7.57 12.54
CA LEU A 166 9.45 -7.89 11.33
C LEU A 166 9.93 -6.98 10.20
N THR A 167 10.08 -7.54 9.01
CA THR A 167 10.28 -6.70 7.82
C THR A 167 8.96 -6.04 7.42
N PRO A 168 8.97 -4.88 6.74
CA PRO A 168 7.75 -4.22 6.29
C PRO A 168 6.84 -5.11 5.44
N GLN A 169 7.42 -6.04 4.67
CA GLN A 169 6.67 -7.00 3.87
C GLN A 169 5.92 -8.01 4.74
N VAL A 170 6.57 -8.51 5.80
CA VAL A 170 5.95 -9.43 6.76
C VAL A 170 4.89 -8.71 7.59
N GLU A 171 5.13 -7.46 8.02
CA GLU A 171 4.11 -6.65 8.71
C GLU A 171 2.85 -6.48 7.85
N LYS A 172 3.02 -6.12 6.58
CA LYS A 172 1.90 -5.97 5.64
C LYS A 172 1.16 -7.28 5.42
N PHE A 173 1.88 -8.40 5.31
CA PHE A 173 1.27 -9.72 5.17
C PHE A 173 0.46 -10.09 6.42
N LEU A 174 1.03 -9.94 7.62
CA LEU A 174 0.34 -10.19 8.89
C LEU A 174 -0.90 -9.31 9.03
N PHE A 175 -0.80 -8.03 8.71
CA PHE A 175 -1.94 -7.10 8.74
C PHE A 175 -3.08 -7.58 7.84
N ASN A 176 -2.77 -7.99 6.61
CA ASN A 176 -3.78 -8.52 5.68
C ASN A 176 -4.44 -9.80 6.23
N VAL A 177 -3.65 -10.74 6.75
CA VAL A 177 -4.18 -11.99 7.33
C VAL A 177 -5.09 -11.70 8.51
N MET A 178 -4.70 -10.80 9.42
CA MET A 178 -5.53 -10.42 10.58
C MET A 178 -6.84 -9.77 10.15
N ASN A 179 -6.81 -8.87 9.17
CA ASN A 179 -8.03 -8.24 8.65
C ASN A 179 -8.97 -9.25 7.98
N ILE A 180 -8.41 -10.17 7.19
CA ILE A 180 -9.21 -11.23 6.54
C ILE A 180 -9.85 -12.14 7.61
N LYS A 181 -9.08 -12.52 8.65
CA LYS A 181 -9.65 -13.29 9.77
C LYS A 181 -10.81 -12.57 10.42
N ILE A 182 -10.61 -11.32 10.84
CA ILE A 182 -11.67 -10.51 11.48
C ILE A 182 -12.90 -10.41 10.59
N PHE A 183 -12.71 -10.21 9.29
CA PHE A 183 -13.81 -10.14 8.33
C PHE A 183 -14.57 -11.46 8.24
N LEU A 184 -13.85 -12.57 8.09
CA LEU A 184 -14.47 -13.89 7.99
C LEU A 184 -15.18 -14.28 9.28
N ASP A 185 -14.57 -14.08 10.44
CA ASP A 185 -15.17 -14.40 11.75
C ASP A 185 -16.46 -13.59 12.01
N LYS A 186 -16.57 -12.40 11.41
CA LYS A 186 -17.76 -11.54 11.57
C LYS A 186 -18.89 -11.89 10.62
N HIS A 187 -18.60 -12.46 9.46
CA HIS A 187 -19.58 -12.57 8.37
C HIS A 187 -19.87 -14.02 7.96
N TYR A 188 -19.12 -14.99 8.45
CA TYR A 188 -19.27 -16.41 8.18
C TYR A 188 -19.18 -17.25 9.47
#